data_1a253a2c369b54e01165d039a65ddf32
#
_entry.id   1a253a2c369b54e01165d039a65ddf32
#
_cell.length_a   1.000
_cell.length_b   1.000
_cell.length_c   1.000
_cell.angle_alpha   90.00
_cell.angle_beta   90.00
_cell.angle_gamma   90.00
#
_symmetry.space_group_name_H-M   'P 1'
#
loop_
_entity.id
_entity.type
_entity.pdbx_description
1 polymer ?
#
loop_
_entity_poly.entity_id
_entity_poly.type
_entity_poly.pdbx_seq_one_letter_code
_entity_poly.pdbx_strand_id
1 'polypeptide(L)'
;MRVVDAFCGAGGWSAGAVAAGCTPVLGIDSDAAPLKLWATNCSPAGRAVCATIGPDPVDWPEAAPDVHVHLSPPCTSLSKARAGSASAASVATALDAVRWCVQFVLGKGYTSWSMENVATPAVVACVAELARQHPDRVAHLTLDAADYGVGSNRVRLIASTPAVIRALKEMPVQRVSVADALAAAALPLPADYIKSNTSNRNGTPCMRSTQQPAFTVTASHPLIWCTRAGATVRCLSVAESAALLGFPPDWKLPLGSRAGLRAVGNAVPPPLARAVMACATAAAAPHAPHAPHAPHAPHVPHERCAINELTTLRRKLRRLTKRVCALEGVL
;
A
#
# COMPACT_ATOMS: atom_id res chain seq x y z
N MET A 1 7.77 -18.59 5.43
CA MET A 1 6.73 -18.02 6.34
C MET A 1 5.37 -18.35 5.75
N ARG A 2 4.44 -18.88 6.55
CA ARG A 2 3.03 -19.12 6.19
C ARG A 2 2.26 -17.82 6.34
N VAL A 3 1.38 -17.50 5.39
CA VAL A 3 0.67 -16.21 5.36
C VAL A 3 -0.84 -16.42 5.41
N VAL A 4 -1.50 -15.72 6.31
CA VAL A 4 -2.94 -15.53 6.34
C VAL A 4 -3.25 -14.16 5.73
N ASP A 5 -4.10 -14.13 4.72
CA ASP A 5 -4.53 -12.92 4.01
C ASP A 5 -6.01 -12.66 4.32
N ALA A 6 -6.27 -11.80 5.29
CA ALA A 6 -7.61 -11.44 5.72
C ALA A 6 -8.11 -10.19 4.97
N PHE A 7 -9.35 -10.23 4.52
CA PHE A 7 -9.91 -9.32 3.51
C PHE A 7 -9.16 -9.43 2.19
N CYS A 8 -8.87 -10.67 1.79
CA CYS A 8 -7.88 -10.98 0.75
C CYS A 8 -8.26 -10.49 -0.65
N GLY A 9 -9.53 -10.24 -0.92
CA GLY A 9 -9.99 -9.82 -2.23
C GLY A 9 -9.51 -10.75 -3.33
N ALA A 10 -8.93 -10.19 -4.39
CA ALA A 10 -8.34 -10.96 -5.50
C ALA A 10 -6.88 -11.41 -5.24
N GLY A 11 -6.36 -11.27 -4.02
CA GLY A 11 -5.06 -11.78 -3.62
C GLY A 11 -3.86 -10.88 -3.93
N GLY A 12 -4.04 -9.57 -3.97
CA GLY A 12 -2.92 -8.65 -4.22
C GLY A 12 -1.81 -8.75 -3.16
N TRP A 13 -2.19 -8.88 -1.87
CA TRP A 13 -1.22 -9.15 -0.82
C TRP A 13 -0.54 -10.50 -0.99
N SER A 14 -1.34 -11.54 -1.22
CA SER A 14 -0.83 -12.91 -1.41
C SER A 14 0.13 -13.03 -2.59
N ALA A 15 -0.11 -12.31 -3.70
CA ALA A 15 0.83 -12.23 -4.83
C ALA A 15 2.19 -11.68 -4.41
N GLY A 16 2.20 -10.62 -3.61
CA GLY A 16 3.43 -10.06 -3.07
C GLY A 16 4.11 -10.97 -2.06
N ALA A 17 3.35 -11.68 -1.23
CA ALA A 17 3.86 -12.67 -0.28
C ALA A 17 4.57 -13.84 -1.00
N VAL A 18 3.96 -14.36 -2.07
CA VAL A 18 4.59 -15.38 -2.93
C VAL A 18 5.89 -14.86 -3.54
N ALA A 19 5.89 -13.63 -4.05
CA ALA A 19 7.10 -12.99 -4.59
C ALA A 19 8.20 -12.74 -3.54
N ALA A 20 7.85 -12.78 -2.24
CA ALA A 20 8.80 -12.73 -1.11
C ALA A 20 9.20 -14.12 -0.61
N GLY A 21 8.84 -15.20 -1.31
CA GLY A 21 9.15 -16.59 -0.92
C GLY A 21 8.27 -17.11 0.23
N CYS A 22 7.13 -16.50 0.49
CA CYS A 22 6.18 -16.92 1.51
C CYS A 22 5.03 -17.74 0.91
N THR A 23 4.33 -18.50 1.74
CA THR A 23 3.25 -19.40 1.31
C THR A 23 1.92 -18.91 1.87
N PRO A 24 0.98 -18.37 1.04
CA PRO A 24 -0.38 -18.12 1.47
C PRO A 24 -1.08 -19.43 1.84
N VAL A 25 -1.51 -19.56 3.09
CA VAL A 25 -2.16 -20.80 3.61
C VAL A 25 -3.66 -20.60 3.89
N LEU A 26 -4.10 -19.34 4.07
CA LEU A 26 -5.49 -19.01 4.33
C LEU A 26 -5.83 -17.65 3.74
N GLY A 27 -6.86 -17.61 2.91
CA GLY A 27 -7.49 -16.38 2.42
C GLY A 27 -8.91 -16.26 2.95
N ILE A 28 -9.27 -15.11 3.52
CA ILE A 28 -10.59 -14.85 4.08
C ILE A 28 -11.17 -13.59 3.44
N ASP A 29 -12.37 -13.68 2.91
CA ASP A 29 -13.13 -12.55 2.41
C ASP A 29 -14.63 -12.83 2.51
N SER A 30 -15.44 -11.81 2.70
CA SER A 30 -16.91 -11.93 2.71
C SER A 30 -17.52 -11.95 1.31
N ASP A 31 -16.80 -11.49 0.28
CA ASP A 31 -17.23 -11.53 -1.12
C ASP A 31 -16.66 -12.78 -1.81
N ALA A 32 -17.55 -13.72 -2.10
CA ALA A 32 -17.18 -14.99 -2.75
C ALA A 32 -16.56 -14.81 -4.14
N ALA A 33 -16.87 -13.74 -4.86
CA ALA A 33 -16.37 -13.55 -6.22
C ALA A 33 -14.85 -13.24 -6.26
N PRO A 34 -14.30 -12.24 -5.54
CA PRO A 34 -12.86 -12.05 -5.44
C PRO A 34 -12.16 -13.19 -4.69
N LEU A 35 -12.79 -13.79 -3.67
CA LEU A 35 -12.24 -14.94 -2.96
C LEU A 35 -11.99 -16.14 -3.89
N LYS A 36 -12.86 -16.39 -4.86
CA LYS A 36 -12.65 -17.42 -5.89
C LYS A 36 -11.39 -17.14 -6.72
N LEU A 37 -11.10 -15.87 -7.03
CA LEU A 37 -9.85 -15.49 -7.71
C LEU A 37 -8.64 -15.77 -6.82
N TRP A 38 -8.72 -15.42 -5.54
CA TRP A 38 -7.67 -15.74 -4.56
C TRP A 38 -7.41 -17.25 -4.53
N ALA A 39 -8.46 -18.06 -4.38
CA ALA A 39 -8.34 -19.53 -4.36
C ALA A 39 -7.71 -20.08 -5.65
N THR A 40 -8.07 -19.54 -6.81
CA THR A 40 -7.50 -19.96 -8.10
C THR A 40 -6.00 -19.67 -8.20
N ASN A 41 -5.55 -18.57 -7.64
CA ASN A 41 -4.16 -18.13 -7.72
C ASN A 41 -3.26 -18.71 -6.60
N CYS A 42 -3.83 -19.04 -5.45
CA CYS A 42 -3.10 -19.53 -4.27
C CYS A 42 -3.26 -21.04 -4.03
N SER A 43 -4.07 -21.75 -4.86
CA SER A 43 -4.22 -23.21 -4.81
C SER A 43 -2.94 -23.89 -5.37
N PRO A 44 -2.56 -25.10 -4.89
CA PRO A 44 -3.26 -25.92 -3.89
C PRO A 44 -2.87 -25.64 -2.43
N ALA A 45 -1.95 -24.71 -2.14
CA ALA A 45 -1.41 -24.50 -0.80
C ALA A 45 -2.37 -23.75 0.14
N GLY A 46 -3.29 -22.96 -0.41
CA GLY A 46 -4.14 -22.06 0.37
C GLY A 46 -5.59 -22.53 0.50
N ARG A 47 -6.14 -22.44 1.73
CA ARG A 47 -7.58 -22.61 2.03
C ARG A 47 -8.28 -21.26 1.90
N ALA A 48 -9.35 -21.20 1.11
CA ALA A 48 -10.22 -20.03 0.98
C ALA A 48 -11.45 -20.17 1.89
N VAL A 49 -11.76 -19.13 2.67
CA VAL A 49 -12.91 -19.11 3.60
C VAL A 49 -13.77 -17.89 3.31
N CYS A 50 -15.01 -18.12 2.87
CA CYS A 50 -16.00 -17.05 2.69
C CYS A 50 -16.68 -16.77 4.04
N ALA A 51 -16.26 -15.66 4.69
CA ALA A 51 -16.75 -15.29 6.01
C ALA A 51 -16.63 -13.79 6.24
N THR A 52 -17.53 -13.23 7.04
CA THR A 52 -17.43 -11.87 7.54
C THR A 52 -16.48 -11.85 8.74
N ILE A 53 -15.31 -11.23 8.55
CA ILE A 53 -14.27 -11.19 9.58
C ILE A 53 -14.76 -10.38 10.78
N GLY A 54 -14.67 -11.00 11.96
CA GLY A 54 -15.15 -10.51 13.24
C GLY A 54 -16.32 -11.32 13.77
N PRO A 55 -17.55 -11.23 13.19
CA PRO A 55 -18.71 -11.97 13.70
C PRO A 55 -18.71 -13.46 13.34
N ASP A 56 -18.22 -13.82 12.14
CA ASP A 56 -18.24 -15.22 11.70
C ASP A 56 -17.07 -16.01 12.28
N PRO A 57 -17.32 -17.27 12.70
CA PRO A 57 -16.26 -18.14 13.18
C PRO A 57 -15.30 -18.49 12.01
N VAL A 58 -14.02 -18.24 12.22
CA VAL A 58 -12.95 -18.65 11.31
C VAL A 58 -11.91 -19.42 12.11
N ASP A 59 -11.51 -20.55 11.56
CA ASP A 59 -10.41 -21.34 12.11
C ASP A 59 -9.07 -20.72 11.67
N TRP A 60 -8.55 -19.83 12.52
CA TRP A 60 -7.28 -19.16 12.33
C TRP A 60 -6.12 -20.07 12.75
N PRO A 61 -5.01 -20.09 12.03
CA PRO A 61 -3.81 -20.78 12.52
C PRO A 61 -3.39 -20.26 13.89
N GLU A 62 -2.86 -21.15 14.72
CA GLU A 62 -2.24 -20.74 15.97
C GLU A 62 -1.07 -19.78 15.74
N ALA A 63 -0.86 -18.86 16.67
CA ALA A 63 0.24 -17.93 16.62
C ALA A 63 1.58 -18.68 16.73
N ALA A 64 2.42 -18.53 15.72
CA ALA A 64 3.73 -19.14 15.64
C ALA A 64 4.72 -18.20 14.93
N PRO A 65 6.03 -18.34 15.16
CA PRO A 65 7.03 -17.46 14.54
C PRO A 65 7.05 -17.50 13.00
N ASP A 66 6.59 -18.59 12.41
CA ASP A 66 6.50 -18.78 10.97
C ASP A 66 5.14 -18.39 10.37
N VAL A 67 4.21 -17.85 11.17
CA VAL A 67 2.88 -17.39 10.73
C VAL A 67 2.85 -15.88 10.70
N HIS A 68 2.54 -15.32 9.51
CA HIS A 68 2.25 -13.91 9.33
C HIS A 68 0.77 -13.70 9.03
N VAL A 69 0.12 -12.78 9.76
CA VAL A 69 -1.27 -12.40 9.50
C VAL A 69 -1.33 -11.01 8.90
N HIS A 70 -1.82 -10.92 7.67
CA HIS A 70 -2.14 -9.65 7.03
C HIS A 70 -3.64 -9.37 7.11
N LEU A 71 -3.98 -8.09 7.36
CA LEU A 71 -5.37 -7.61 7.41
C LEU A 71 -5.49 -6.31 6.60
N SER A 72 -6.42 -6.27 5.64
CA SER A 72 -6.72 -5.06 4.87
C SER A 72 -8.22 -4.73 4.94
N PRO A 73 -8.71 -4.21 6.10
CA PRO A 73 -10.13 -3.99 6.31
C PRO A 73 -10.71 -2.96 5.34
N PRO A 74 -12.05 -3.02 5.06
CA PRO A 74 -12.70 -2.19 4.06
C PRO A 74 -12.43 -0.71 4.24
N CYS A 75 -11.94 -0.04 3.17
CA CYS A 75 -11.55 1.37 3.18
C CYS A 75 -12.52 2.29 2.41
N THR A 76 -13.59 1.76 1.81
CA THR A 76 -14.47 2.53 0.90
C THR A 76 -15.10 3.73 1.58
N SER A 77 -15.64 3.56 2.80
CA SER A 77 -16.24 4.65 3.58
C SER A 77 -15.20 5.69 3.98
N LEU A 78 -13.98 5.26 4.35
CA LEU A 78 -12.86 6.13 4.71
C LEU A 78 -12.37 6.96 3.51
N SER A 79 -12.29 6.36 2.32
CA SER A 79 -11.94 7.06 1.08
C SER A 79 -13.02 8.08 0.69
N LYS A 80 -14.31 7.73 0.81
CA LYS A 80 -15.46 8.61 0.55
C LYS A 80 -15.55 9.75 1.57
N ALA A 81 -15.20 9.53 2.83
CA ALA A 81 -15.15 10.57 3.86
C ALA A 81 -14.17 11.69 3.48
N ARG A 82 -13.01 11.35 2.91
CA ARG A 82 -12.05 12.34 2.39
C ARG A 82 -12.64 13.18 1.27
N ALA A 83 -13.57 12.63 0.48
CA ALA A 83 -14.30 13.33 -0.58
C ALA A 83 -15.60 14.02 -0.08
N GLY A 84 -15.92 13.97 1.23
CA GLY A 84 -17.11 14.56 1.81
C GLY A 84 -18.41 13.80 1.52
N SER A 85 -18.36 12.54 1.06
CA SER A 85 -19.52 11.77 0.61
C SER A 85 -19.87 10.53 1.46
N ALA A 86 -19.24 10.38 2.64
CA ALA A 86 -19.56 9.30 3.59
C ALA A 86 -20.27 9.82 4.83
N SER A 87 -21.20 9.03 5.39
CA SER A 87 -21.82 9.33 6.67
C SER A 87 -20.85 9.11 7.84
N ALA A 88 -21.03 9.88 8.93
CA ALA A 88 -20.24 9.71 10.15
C ALA A 88 -20.32 8.28 10.70
N ALA A 89 -21.52 7.67 10.66
CA ALA A 89 -21.72 6.28 11.10
C ALA A 89 -20.89 5.28 10.27
N SER A 90 -20.86 5.43 8.93
CA SER A 90 -20.08 4.52 8.08
C SER A 90 -18.57 4.68 8.28
N VAL A 91 -18.11 5.89 8.60
CA VAL A 91 -16.72 6.17 8.96
C VAL A 91 -16.37 5.52 10.30
N ALA A 92 -17.24 5.65 11.31
CA ALA A 92 -17.05 5.03 12.63
C ALA A 92 -16.93 3.51 12.51
N THR A 93 -17.86 2.84 11.82
CA THR A 93 -17.81 1.40 11.57
C THR A 93 -16.51 0.96 10.90
N ALA A 94 -16.03 1.74 9.90
CA ALA A 94 -14.78 1.41 9.23
C ALA A 94 -13.55 1.59 10.14
N LEU A 95 -13.56 2.58 11.06
CA LEU A 95 -12.51 2.75 12.06
C LEU A 95 -12.55 1.66 13.12
N ASP A 96 -13.75 1.16 13.48
CA ASP A 96 -13.90 0.02 14.39
C ASP A 96 -13.30 -1.26 13.79
N ALA A 97 -13.47 -1.47 12.49
CA ALA A 97 -12.79 -2.58 11.79
C ALA A 97 -11.26 -2.44 11.83
N VAL A 98 -10.71 -1.23 11.68
CA VAL A 98 -9.27 -0.96 11.82
C VAL A 98 -8.78 -1.28 13.24
N ARG A 99 -9.51 -0.83 14.28
CA ARG A 99 -9.19 -1.14 15.69
C ARG A 99 -9.24 -2.63 15.96
N TRP A 100 -10.31 -3.27 15.52
CA TRP A 100 -10.48 -4.71 15.66
C TRP A 100 -9.31 -5.49 15.08
N CYS A 101 -8.86 -5.17 13.86
CA CYS A 101 -7.73 -5.84 13.22
C CYS A 101 -6.47 -5.84 14.08
N VAL A 102 -6.10 -4.68 14.63
CA VAL A 102 -4.90 -4.56 15.48
C VAL A 102 -5.10 -5.29 16.81
N GLN A 103 -6.25 -5.10 17.46
CA GLN A 103 -6.55 -5.76 18.73
C GLN A 103 -6.63 -7.28 18.60
N PHE A 104 -7.14 -7.78 17.48
CA PHE A 104 -7.21 -9.21 17.17
C PHE A 104 -5.83 -9.86 17.12
N VAL A 105 -4.90 -9.30 16.34
CA VAL A 105 -3.55 -9.88 16.24
C VAL A 105 -2.78 -9.80 17.56
N LEU A 106 -2.98 -8.73 18.32
CA LEU A 106 -2.40 -8.58 19.66
C LEU A 106 -2.96 -9.60 20.64
N GLY A 107 -4.29 -9.75 20.67
CA GLY A 107 -5.01 -10.66 21.56
C GLY A 107 -4.75 -12.13 21.28
N LYS A 108 -4.57 -12.48 19.99
CA LYS A 108 -4.18 -13.83 19.56
C LYS A 108 -2.68 -14.12 19.75
N GLY A 109 -1.86 -13.14 20.10
CA GLY A 109 -0.44 -13.32 20.34
C GLY A 109 0.41 -13.44 19.07
N TYR A 110 -0.09 -13.07 17.90
CA TYR A 110 0.72 -13.08 16.67
C TYR A 110 1.92 -12.13 16.79
N THR A 111 3.11 -12.67 16.59
CA THR A 111 4.37 -11.92 16.63
C THR A 111 4.74 -11.34 15.27
N SER A 112 4.21 -11.87 14.17
CA SER A 112 4.37 -11.37 12.81
C SER A 112 3.00 -11.05 12.22
N TRP A 113 2.77 -9.78 11.92
CA TRP A 113 1.50 -9.30 11.38
C TRP A 113 1.68 -7.98 10.65
N SER A 114 0.72 -7.64 9.81
CA SER A 114 0.61 -6.32 9.17
C SER A 114 -0.85 -5.94 8.92
N MET A 115 -1.13 -4.65 8.91
CA MET A 115 -2.43 -4.11 8.50
C MET A 115 -2.20 -2.98 7.49
N GLU A 116 -2.96 -3.00 6.39
CA GLU A 116 -2.95 -1.95 5.36
C GLU A 116 -4.28 -1.21 5.35
N ASN A 117 -4.23 0.11 5.17
CA ASN A 117 -5.43 0.90 4.88
C ASN A 117 -5.07 2.22 4.17
N VAL A 118 -6.11 2.97 3.75
CA VAL A 118 -5.94 4.33 3.24
C VAL A 118 -5.40 5.26 4.33
N ALA A 119 -4.43 6.12 3.99
CA ALA A 119 -3.82 7.06 4.93
C ALA A 119 -4.66 8.33 5.09
N THR A 120 -5.92 8.20 5.53
CA THR A 120 -6.73 9.37 5.91
C THR A 120 -6.35 9.83 7.31
N PRO A 121 -6.55 11.13 7.66
CA PRO A 121 -6.25 11.62 9.00
C PRO A 121 -6.91 10.80 10.11
N ALA A 122 -8.16 10.34 9.90
CA ALA A 122 -8.88 9.52 10.87
C ALA A 122 -8.24 8.14 11.09
N VAL A 123 -7.79 7.47 10.02
CA VAL A 123 -7.10 6.18 10.11
C VAL A 123 -5.73 6.36 10.77
N VAL A 124 -4.97 7.39 10.37
CA VAL A 124 -3.67 7.68 10.96
C VAL A 124 -3.81 7.95 12.46
N ALA A 125 -4.78 8.76 12.89
CA ALA A 125 -5.03 9.05 14.30
C ALA A 125 -5.43 7.79 15.08
N CYS A 126 -6.32 6.95 14.50
CA CYS A 126 -6.76 5.71 15.10
C CYS A 126 -5.58 4.75 15.35
N VAL A 127 -4.72 4.55 14.37
CA VAL A 127 -3.58 3.63 14.50
C VAL A 127 -2.46 4.23 15.37
N ALA A 128 -2.26 5.55 15.33
CA ALA A 128 -1.32 6.23 16.23
C ALA A 128 -1.72 6.08 17.70
N GLU A 129 -3.03 6.09 18.01
CA GLU A 129 -3.55 5.82 19.36
C GLU A 129 -3.19 4.40 19.79
N LEU A 130 -3.44 3.39 18.94
CA LEU A 130 -3.09 2.00 19.22
C LEU A 130 -1.57 1.80 19.41
N ALA A 131 -0.76 2.51 18.62
CA ALA A 131 0.70 2.48 18.76
C ALA A 131 1.17 3.10 20.09
N ARG A 132 0.47 4.14 20.62
CA ARG A 132 0.77 4.69 21.95
C ARG A 132 0.39 3.73 23.07
N GLN A 133 -0.70 2.97 22.91
CA GLN A 133 -1.14 1.97 23.87
C GLN A 133 -0.24 0.73 23.91
N HIS A 134 0.38 0.38 22.75
CA HIS A 134 1.19 -0.81 22.55
C HIS A 134 2.52 -0.51 21.86
N PRO A 135 3.40 0.34 22.42
CA PRO A 135 4.58 0.88 21.73
C PRO A 135 5.59 -0.19 21.28
N ASP A 136 5.68 -1.31 22.01
CA ASP A 136 6.58 -2.43 21.70
C ASP A 136 5.98 -3.42 20.68
N ARG A 137 4.69 -3.31 20.37
CA ARG A 137 3.95 -4.24 19.53
C ARG A 137 3.40 -3.61 18.26
N VAL A 138 3.16 -2.31 18.26
CA VAL A 138 2.50 -1.57 17.18
C VAL A 138 3.31 -0.35 16.78
N ALA A 139 3.65 -0.27 15.52
CA ALA A 139 4.15 0.93 14.88
C ALA A 139 3.45 1.11 13.53
N HIS A 140 3.54 2.29 12.93
CA HIS A 140 2.94 2.55 11.63
C HIS A 140 3.77 3.49 10.78
N LEU A 141 3.56 3.40 9.47
CA LEU A 141 4.18 4.26 8.47
C LEU A 141 3.15 4.63 7.41
N THR A 142 3.07 5.92 7.07
CA THR A 142 2.38 6.38 5.87
C THR A 142 3.40 6.49 4.74
N LEU A 143 3.15 5.79 3.64
CA LEU A 143 4.05 5.69 2.51
C LEU A 143 3.31 5.79 1.17
N ASP A 144 4.04 6.09 0.10
CA ASP A 144 3.53 5.93 -1.26
C ASP A 144 4.03 4.58 -1.82
N ALA A 145 3.12 3.72 -2.25
CA ALA A 145 3.46 2.43 -2.84
C ALA A 145 4.37 2.57 -4.08
N ALA A 146 4.33 3.72 -4.77
CA ALA A 146 5.25 4.01 -5.87
C ALA A 146 6.74 3.98 -5.47
N ASP A 147 7.05 4.21 -4.19
CA ASP A 147 8.42 4.14 -3.69
C ASP A 147 8.92 2.69 -3.50
N TYR A 148 8.01 1.72 -3.65
CA TYR A 148 8.25 0.28 -3.49
C TYR A 148 8.05 -0.53 -4.78
N GLY A 149 8.21 0.09 -5.96
CA GLY A 149 8.15 -0.59 -7.25
C GLY A 149 6.75 -0.69 -7.86
N VAL A 150 5.79 0.10 -7.39
CA VAL A 150 4.44 0.17 -7.97
C VAL A 150 4.40 1.26 -9.04
N GLY A 151 3.90 0.94 -10.25
CA GLY A 151 3.82 1.86 -11.40
C GLY A 151 2.74 2.96 -11.24
N SER A 152 2.16 3.12 -10.05
CA SER A 152 1.18 4.16 -9.73
C SER A 152 1.36 4.71 -8.33
N ASN A 153 1.14 6.02 -8.14
CA ASN A 153 1.10 6.61 -6.80
C ASN A 153 -0.10 6.05 -6.03
N ARG A 154 0.15 5.57 -4.83
CA ARG A 154 -0.89 4.99 -3.96
C ARG A 154 -0.48 5.15 -2.50
N VAL A 155 -0.87 6.26 -1.88
CA VAL A 155 -0.55 6.54 -0.48
C VAL A 155 -1.36 5.64 0.43
N ARG A 156 -0.65 4.91 1.32
CA ARG A 156 -1.22 3.94 2.26
C ARG A 156 -0.58 4.08 3.64
N LEU A 157 -1.34 3.66 4.64
CA LEU A 157 -0.83 3.41 5.97
C LEU A 157 -0.57 1.91 6.10
N ILE A 158 0.62 1.56 6.56
CA ILE A 158 0.98 0.22 7.01
C ILE A 158 1.18 0.27 8.52
N ALA A 159 0.49 -0.62 9.24
CA ALA A 159 0.77 -0.90 10.64
C ALA A 159 1.36 -2.31 10.79
N SER A 160 2.33 -2.46 11.69
CA SER A 160 3.01 -3.73 11.95
C SER A 160 3.83 -3.61 13.25
N THR A 161 4.70 -4.58 13.52
CA THR A 161 5.65 -4.46 14.62
C THR A 161 6.68 -3.36 14.37
N PRO A 162 7.27 -2.75 15.43
CA PRO A 162 8.27 -1.70 15.28
C PRO A 162 9.49 -2.12 14.44
N ALA A 163 9.91 -3.38 14.51
CA ALA A 163 11.01 -3.90 13.72
C ALA A 163 10.72 -3.86 12.22
N VAL A 164 9.54 -4.34 11.80
CA VAL A 164 9.09 -4.32 10.39
C VAL A 164 8.97 -2.88 9.88
N ILE A 165 8.35 -1.98 10.65
CA ILE A 165 8.17 -0.58 10.23
C ILE A 165 9.51 0.15 10.09
N ARG A 166 10.47 -0.12 10.97
CA ARG A 166 11.83 0.44 10.87
C ARG A 166 12.51 -0.04 9.60
N ALA A 167 12.54 -1.35 9.37
CA ALA A 167 13.15 -1.95 8.18
C ALA A 167 12.50 -1.42 6.89
N LEU A 168 11.17 -1.33 6.86
CA LEU A 168 10.44 -0.81 5.71
C LEU A 168 10.78 0.66 5.41
N LYS A 169 10.98 1.49 6.44
CA LYS A 169 11.36 2.90 6.31
C LYS A 169 12.79 3.07 5.75
N GLU A 170 13.66 2.12 6.02
CA GLU A 170 15.06 2.12 5.59
C GLU A 170 15.26 1.50 4.20
N MET A 171 14.23 0.90 3.61
CA MET A 171 14.31 0.33 2.26
C MET A 171 14.63 1.41 1.21
N PRO A 172 15.48 1.09 0.21
CA PRO A 172 15.75 2.01 -0.88
C PRO A 172 14.49 2.25 -1.73
N VAL A 173 14.29 3.51 -2.13
CA VAL A 173 13.17 3.90 -3.00
C VAL A 173 13.37 3.29 -4.39
N GLN A 174 12.35 2.60 -4.91
CA GLN A 174 12.32 1.96 -6.22
C GLN A 174 11.09 2.45 -6.99
N ARG A 175 11.23 3.54 -7.72
CA ARG A 175 10.13 4.06 -8.55
C ARG A 175 10.13 3.43 -9.93
N VAL A 176 8.94 3.00 -10.35
CA VAL A 176 8.67 2.39 -11.66
C VAL A 176 7.76 3.34 -12.44
N SER A 177 8.12 3.66 -13.67
CA SER A 177 7.28 4.47 -14.56
C SER A 177 6.12 3.65 -15.14
N VAL A 178 5.13 4.32 -15.71
CA VAL A 178 4.05 3.65 -16.46
C VAL A 178 4.64 2.82 -17.61
N ALA A 179 5.60 3.37 -18.35
CA ALA A 179 6.24 2.70 -19.47
C ALA A 179 6.96 1.42 -19.02
N ASP A 180 7.74 1.48 -17.93
CA ASP A 180 8.47 0.32 -17.39
C ASP A 180 7.50 -0.76 -16.88
N ALA A 181 6.43 -0.36 -16.19
CA ALA A 181 5.43 -1.30 -15.66
C ALA A 181 4.73 -2.06 -16.80
N LEU A 182 4.37 -1.38 -17.90
CA LEU A 182 3.75 -2.04 -19.05
C LEU A 182 4.75 -2.91 -19.80
N ALA A 183 5.99 -2.45 -19.99
CA ALA A 183 7.05 -3.24 -20.62
C ALA A 183 7.33 -4.54 -19.86
N ALA A 184 7.40 -4.48 -18.52
CA ALA A 184 7.57 -5.66 -17.67
C ALA A 184 6.42 -6.67 -17.78
N ALA A 185 5.21 -6.18 -18.12
CA ALA A 185 4.03 -7.02 -18.37
C ALA A 185 3.87 -7.42 -19.85
N ALA A 186 4.82 -7.10 -20.72
CA ALA A 186 4.75 -7.28 -22.17
C ALA A 186 3.49 -6.64 -22.82
N LEU A 187 3.05 -5.51 -22.27
CA LEU A 187 1.91 -4.75 -22.77
C LEU A 187 2.39 -3.54 -23.62
N PRO A 188 1.67 -3.19 -24.70
CA PRO A 188 2.00 -2.02 -25.51
C PRO A 188 1.74 -0.73 -24.75
N LEU A 189 2.49 0.33 -25.09
CA LEU A 189 2.29 1.69 -24.60
C LEU A 189 1.39 2.46 -25.58
N PRO A 190 0.09 2.68 -25.27
CA PRO A 190 -0.87 3.27 -26.23
C PRO A 190 -0.70 4.76 -26.48
N ALA A 191 -0.12 5.49 -25.53
CA ALA A 191 0.11 6.92 -25.60
C ALA A 191 1.19 7.36 -24.61
N ASP A 192 1.77 8.56 -24.80
CA ASP A 192 2.83 9.10 -23.94
C ASP A 192 2.33 9.75 -22.65
N TYR A 193 1.02 9.92 -22.53
CA TYR A 193 0.39 10.57 -21.39
C TYR A 193 -0.79 9.78 -20.86
N ILE A 194 -0.99 9.90 -19.52
CA ILE A 194 -2.10 9.32 -18.80
C ILE A 194 -2.79 10.42 -17.98
N LYS A 195 -4.12 10.43 -17.93
CA LYS A 195 -4.90 11.36 -17.12
C LYS A 195 -5.83 10.63 -16.15
N SER A 196 -6.11 11.29 -15.03
CA SER A 196 -7.14 10.84 -14.09
C SER A 196 -8.51 11.37 -14.54
N ASN A 197 -9.57 10.75 -14.02
CA ASN A 197 -10.94 11.26 -14.19
C ASN A 197 -11.25 12.48 -13.29
N THR A 198 -10.26 12.94 -12.51
CA THR A 198 -10.40 14.12 -11.67
C THR A 198 -9.70 15.30 -12.33
N SER A 199 -10.32 16.48 -12.20
CA SER A 199 -9.72 17.76 -12.59
C SER A 199 -9.06 18.41 -11.37
N ASN A 200 -8.08 19.30 -11.63
CA ASN A 200 -7.57 20.20 -10.60
C ASN A 200 -8.64 21.27 -10.23
N ARG A 201 -8.33 22.14 -9.26
CA ARG A 201 -9.25 23.19 -8.81
C ARG A 201 -9.73 24.15 -9.93
N ASN A 202 -8.98 24.23 -11.02
CA ASN A 202 -9.27 25.09 -12.18
C ASN A 202 -10.02 24.34 -13.29
N GLY A 203 -10.52 23.13 -13.05
CA GLY A 203 -11.22 22.32 -14.05
C GLY A 203 -10.31 21.64 -15.08
N THR A 204 -8.99 21.83 -15.02
CA THR A 204 -8.04 21.21 -15.95
C THR A 204 -7.82 19.75 -15.58
N PRO A 205 -7.89 18.80 -16.53
CA PRO A 205 -7.56 17.40 -16.25
C PRO A 205 -6.15 17.24 -15.72
N CYS A 206 -5.99 16.45 -14.68
CA CYS A 206 -4.67 16.08 -14.18
C CYS A 206 -4.02 15.07 -15.13
N MET A 207 -2.88 15.42 -15.71
CA MET A 207 -2.13 14.61 -16.68
C MET A 207 -0.72 14.33 -16.18
N ARG A 208 -0.15 13.20 -16.59
CA ARG A 208 1.25 12.82 -16.35
C ARG A 208 1.83 12.18 -17.61
N SER A 209 3.14 12.37 -17.81
CA SER A 209 3.91 11.58 -18.75
C SER A 209 4.01 10.13 -18.26
N THR A 210 4.04 9.19 -19.20
CA THR A 210 4.26 7.77 -18.95
C THR A 210 5.67 7.44 -18.44
N GLN A 211 6.57 8.40 -18.44
CA GLN A 211 7.89 8.31 -17.79
C GLN A 211 7.85 8.53 -16.28
N GLN A 212 6.65 8.67 -15.71
CA GLN A 212 6.39 8.81 -14.27
C GLN A 212 5.42 7.73 -13.81
N PRO A 213 5.33 7.43 -12.49
CA PRO A 213 4.25 6.62 -11.96
C PRO A 213 2.89 7.24 -12.27
N ALA A 214 1.90 6.41 -12.61
CA ALA A 214 0.52 6.83 -12.86
C ALA A 214 -0.13 7.49 -11.63
N PHE A 215 -1.32 8.06 -11.80
CA PHE A 215 -2.22 8.36 -10.70
C PHE A 215 -2.71 7.07 -10.05
N THR A 216 -3.31 7.18 -8.87
CA THR A 216 -3.88 6.03 -8.17
C THR A 216 -4.88 5.27 -9.05
N VAL A 217 -4.62 3.99 -9.28
CA VAL A 217 -5.58 3.07 -9.88
C VAL A 217 -6.72 2.84 -8.88
N THR A 218 -7.96 3.08 -9.29
CA THR A 218 -9.15 2.99 -8.44
C THR A 218 -10.12 1.92 -8.92
N ALA A 219 -10.99 1.44 -8.03
CA ALA A 219 -11.98 0.40 -8.30
C ALA A 219 -13.18 0.88 -9.15
N SER A 220 -13.41 2.19 -9.22
CA SER A 220 -14.62 2.78 -9.82
C SER A 220 -14.38 3.50 -11.14
N HIS A 221 -13.20 4.07 -11.31
CA HIS A 221 -12.90 4.91 -12.46
C HIS A 221 -11.53 4.53 -13.03
N PRO A 222 -11.46 3.98 -14.25
CA PRO A 222 -10.19 3.70 -14.90
C PRO A 222 -9.45 5.01 -15.23
N LEU A 223 -8.14 4.95 -15.24
CA LEU A 223 -7.32 6.01 -15.80
C LEU A 223 -7.50 6.04 -17.33
N ILE A 224 -7.09 7.14 -17.95
CA ILE A 224 -7.37 7.40 -19.38
C ILE A 224 -6.05 7.68 -20.08
N TRP A 225 -5.78 6.96 -21.18
CA TRP A 225 -4.73 7.29 -22.13
C TRP A 225 -5.08 8.57 -22.86
N CYS A 226 -4.15 9.50 -22.98
CA CYS A 226 -4.39 10.77 -23.64
C CYS A 226 -3.16 11.24 -24.42
N THR A 227 -3.39 12.11 -25.39
CA THR A 227 -2.32 12.84 -26.08
C THR A 227 -1.73 13.92 -25.20
N ARG A 228 -0.60 14.51 -25.59
CA ARG A 228 0.01 15.65 -24.92
C ARG A 228 -0.93 16.87 -24.82
N ALA A 229 -1.84 17.02 -25.79
CA ALA A 229 -2.88 18.08 -25.79
C ALA A 229 -4.07 17.72 -24.90
N GLY A 230 -4.09 16.55 -24.23
CA GLY A 230 -5.17 16.12 -23.33
C GLY A 230 -6.33 15.41 -24.03
N ALA A 231 -6.30 15.22 -25.36
CA ALA A 231 -7.32 14.48 -26.08
C ALA A 231 -7.34 13.02 -25.61
N THR A 232 -8.55 12.49 -25.35
CA THR A 232 -8.76 11.10 -24.91
C THR A 232 -8.43 10.13 -26.05
N VAL A 233 -7.59 9.15 -25.77
CA VAL A 233 -7.37 7.99 -26.65
C VAL A 233 -8.35 6.87 -26.27
N ARG A 234 -8.27 6.36 -25.04
CA ARG A 234 -9.19 5.38 -24.45
C ARG A 234 -8.95 5.22 -22.94
N CYS A 235 -9.84 4.54 -22.26
CA CYS A 235 -9.60 4.09 -20.89
C CYS A 235 -8.52 3.00 -20.83
N LEU A 236 -7.83 2.89 -19.70
CA LEU A 236 -6.96 1.76 -19.42
C LEU A 236 -7.79 0.46 -19.35
N SER A 237 -7.22 -0.60 -19.87
CA SER A 237 -7.75 -1.95 -19.67
C SER A 237 -7.49 -2.44 -18.23
N VAL A 238 -8.14 -3.55 -17.86
CA VAL A 238 -7.86 -4.21 -16.57
C VAL A 238 -6.42 -4.74 -16.53
N ALA A 239 -5.93 -5.29 -17.64
CA ALA A 239 -4.55 -5.79 -17.74
C ALA A 239 -3.51 -4.65 -17.51
N GLU A 240 -3.70 -3.50 -18.16
CA GLU A 240 -2.84 -2.32 -17.95
C GLU A 240 -2.94 -1.81 -16.51
N SER A 241 -4.14 -1.78 -15.93
CA SER A 241 -4.34 -1.40 -14.53
C SER A 241 -3.68 -2.37 -13.56
N ALA A 242 -3.70 -3.67 -13.83
CA ALA A 242 -3.04 -4.70 -13.06
C ALA A 242 -1.51 -4.57 -13.15
N ALA A 243 -0.96 -4.33 -14.34
CA ALA A 243 0.46 -4.08 -14.55
C ALA A 243 0.93 -2.84 -13.75
N LEU A 244 0.16 -1.74 -13.76
CA LEU A 244 0.47 -0.54 -12.97
C LEU A 244 0.43 -0.78 -11.45
N LEU A 245 -0.36 -1.75 -10.98
CA LEU A 245 -0.34 -2.17 -9.58
C LEU A 245 0.77 -3.19 -9.27
N GLY A 246 1.42 -3.76 -10.30
CA GLY A 246 2.49 -4.74 -10.18
C GLY A 246 1.99 -6.15 -9.91
N PHE A 247 0.80 -6.51 -10.39
CA PHE A 247 0.37 -7.91 -10.42
C PHE A 247 1.26 -8.72 -11.38
N PRO A 248 1.62 -9.96 -11.03
CA PRO A 248 2.30 -10.85 -11.96
C PRO A 248 1.46 -11.07 -13.22
N PRO A 249 2.06 -11.17 -14.43
CA PRO A 249 1.31 -11.34 -15.68
C PRO A 249 0.45 -12.60 -15.75
N ASP A 250 0.84 -13.64 -15.03
CA ASP A 250 0.15 -14.93 -14.92
C ASP A 250 -0.94 -14.97 -13.84
N TRP A 251 -1.07 -13.91 -13.02
CA TRP A 251 -2.11 -13.80 -11.99
C TRP A 251 -3.50 -13.74 -12.64
N LYS A 252 -4.35 -14.70 -12.32
CA LYS A 252 -5.68 -14.80 -12.91
C LYS A 252 -6.59 -13.71 -12.40
N LEU A 253 -7.02 -12.83 -13.32
CA LEU A 253 -7.95 -11.72 -13.08
C LEU A 253 -9.05 -11.75 -14.14
N PRO A 254 -10.29 -11.28 -13.85
CA PRO A 254 -11.37 -11.21 -14.82
C PRO A 254 -11.17 -10.02 -15.77
N LEU A 255 -10.28 -10.18 -16.75
CA LEU A 255 -9.96 -9.17 -17.75
C LEU A 255 -11.20 -8.79 -18.57
N GLY A 256 -11.34 -7.51 -18.91
CA GLY A 256 -12.44 -6.99 -19.73
C GLY A 256 -13.75 -6.69 -18.98
N SER A 257 -13.78 -6.74 -17.64
CA SER A 257 -15.00 -6.54 -16.86
C SER A 257 -14.86 -5.46 -15.77
N ARG A 258 -16.02 -4.91 -15.32
CA ARG A 258 -16.05 -4.03 -14.13
C ARG A 258 -15.59 -4.78 -12.86
N ALA A 259 -15.82 -6.09 -12.80
CA ALA A 259 -15.35 -6.92 -11.70
C ALA A 259 -13.82 -6.95 -11.63
N GLY A 260 -13.14 -7.07 -12.78
CA GLY A 260 -11.69 -7.00 -12.88
C GLY A 260 -11.13 -5.65 -12.42
N LEU A 261 -11.73 -4.55 -12.90
CA LEU A 261 -11.30 -3.21 -12.46
C LEU A 261 -11.47 -3.04 -10.95
N ARG A 262 -12.56 -3.54 -10.37
CA ARG A 262 -12.82 -3.52 -8.93
C ARG A 262 -11.83 -4.39 -8.16
N ALA A 263 -11.56 -5.59 -8.65
CA ALA A 263 -10.59 -6.51 -8.06
C ALA A 263 -9.19 -5.89 -8.00
N VAL A 264 -8.72 -5.28 -9.09
CA VAL A 264 -7.43 -4.60 -9.17
C VAL A 264 -7.42 -3.32 -8.31
N GLY A 265 -8.41 -2.44 -8.46
CA GLY A 265 -8.43 -1.15 -7.78
C GLY A 265 -8.54 -1.24 -6.24
N ASN A 266 -9.16 -2.31 -5.71
CA ASN A 266 -9.24 -2.56 -4.27
C ASN A 266 -8.01 -3.29 -3.71
N ALA A 267 -7.19 -3.91 -4.55
CA ALA A 267 -6.09 -4.74 -4.08
C ALA A 267 -4.98 -3.93 -3.40
N VAL A 268 -4.32 -4.57 -2.45
CA VAL A 268 -2.99 -4.14 -1.99
C VAL A 268 -1.99 -4.41 -3.11
N PRO A 269 -1.14 -3.44 -3.50
CA PRO A 269 -0.17 -3.66 -4.57
C PRO A 269 0.84 -4.76 -4.24
N PRO A 270 1.01 -5.77 -5.10
CA PRO A 270 1.96 -6.87 -4.84
C PRO A 270 3.39 -6.44 -4.53
N PRO A 271 4.00 -5.43 -5.18
CA PRO A 271 5.35 -5.01 -4.82
C PRO A 271 5.44 -4.42 -3.40
N LEU A 272 4.41 -3.68 -2.95
CA LEU A 272 4.36 -3.18 -1.57
C LEU A 272 4.23 -4.34 -0.57
N ALA A 273 3.35 -5.29 -0.84
CA ALA A 273 3.20 -6.49 -0.02
C ALA A 273 4.51 -7.30 0.06
N ARG A 274 5.22 -7.46 -1.07
CA ARG A 274 6.54 -8.09 -1.11
C ARG A 274 7.55 -7.39 -0.20
N ALA A 275 7.58 -6.04 -0.23
CA ALA A 275 8.48 -5.26 0.61
C ALA A 275 8.19 -5.47 2.11
N VAL A 276 6.91 -5.39 2.51
CA VAL A 276 6.51 -5.64 3.90
C VAL A 276 6.84 -7.06 4.34
N MET A 277 6.55 -8.07 3.49
CA MET A 277 6.83 -9.47 3.79
C MET A 277 8.32 -9.76 3.90
N ALA A 278 9.17 -9.15 3.05
CA ALA A 278 10.62 -9.26 3.16
C ALA A 278 11.12 -8.72 4.52
N CYS A 279 10.62 -7.56 4.95
CA CYS A 279 10.92 -7.00 6.27
C CYS A 279 10.41 -7.91 7.41
N ALA A 280 9.21 -8.48 7.28
CA ALA A 280 8.63 -9.36 8.28
C ALA A 280 9.41 -10.68 8.41
N THR A 281 9.83 -11.25 7.29
CA THR A 281 10.64 -12.48 7.27
C THR A 281 12.02 -12.24 7.88
N ALA A 282 12.65 -11.11 7.57
CA ALA A 282 13.94 -10.75 8.17
C ALA A 282 13.84 -10.51 9.69
N ALA A 283 12.74 -9.86 10.14
CA ALA A 283 12.51 -9.62 11.57
C ALA A 283 12.18 -10.91 12.37
N ALA A 284 11.63 -11.93 11.72
CA ALA A 284 11.31 -13.22 12.33
C ALA A 284 12.50 -14.20 12.32
N ALA A 285 13.55 -13.93 11.54
CA ALA A 285 14.73 -14.77 11.53
C ALA A 285 15.40 -14.75 12.92
N PRO A 286 15.79 -15.92 13.49
CA PRO A 286 16.53 -15.93 14.74
C PRO A 286 17.80 -15.08 14.56
N HIS A 287 18.02 -14.12 15.46
CA HIS A 287 19.25 -13.34 15.44
C HIS A 287 20.43 -14.34 15.55
N ALA A 288 21.29 -14.38 14.53
CA ALA A 288 22.59 -14.99 14.69
C ALA A 288 23.27 -14.33 15.92
N PRO A 289 23.88 -15.09 16.85
CA PRO A 289 24.53 -14.49 18.00
C PRO A 289 25.48 -13.41 17.50
N HIS A 290 25.31 -12.19 18.02
CA HIS A 290 26.17 -11.07 17.68
C HIS A 290 27.64 -11.52 17.84
N ALA A 291 28.41 -11.48 16.77
CA ALA A 291 29.86 -11.51 16.90
C ALA A 291 30.26 -10.38 17.88
N PRO A 292 31.15 -10.63 18.86
CA PRO A 292 31.55 -9.64 19.83
C PRO A 292 32.02 -8.39 19.09
N HIS A 293 31.47 -7.22 19.47
CA HIS A 293 31.80 -5.93 18.87
C HIS A 293 33.30 -5.72 18.83
N ALA A 294 33.87 -5.54 17.65
CA ALA A 294 35.17 -4.93 17.51
C ALA A 294 35.12 -3.53 18.13
N PRO A 295 36.16 -3.08 18.85
CA PRO A 295 36.17 -1.76 19.50
C PRO A 295 35.92 -0.65 18.47
N HIS A 296 34.99 0.26 18.80
CA HIS A 296 34.59 1.38 17.96
C HIS A 296 35.77 2.24 17.52
N ALA A 297 35.95 2.38 16.21
CA ALA A 297 36.72 3.48 15.65
C ALA A 297 36.00 4.81 15.94
N PRO A 298 36.70 5.93 16.19
CA PRO A 298 36.09 7.19 16.55
C PRO A 298 35.14 7.70 15.45
N HIS A 299 33.95 8.09 15.86
CA HIS A 299 32.85 8.60 15.04
C HIS A 299 33.26 9.90 14.33
N VAL A 300 33.39 9.85 13.00
CA VAL A 300 33.50 11.06 12.17
C VAL A 300 32.05 11.47 11.80
N PRO A 301 31.59 12.69 12.10
CA PRO A 301 30.25 13.14 11.78
C PRO A 301 30.04 13.18 10.26
N HIS A 302 29.01 12.51 9.76
CA HIS A 302 28.65 12.55 8.35
C HIS A 302 28.06 13.91 7.96
N GLU A 303 28.75 14.64 7.09
CA GLU A 303 28.32 15.94 6.50
C GLU A 303 26.96 15.89 5.75
N ARG A 304 26.40 14.72 5.48
CA ARG A 304 25.11 14.56 4.79
C ARG A 304 23.89 15.06 5.56
N CYS A 305 23.93 15.09 6.89
CA CYS A 305 22.82 15.58 7.70
C CYS A 305 22.68 17.11 7.59
N ALA A 306 23.78 17.83 7.53
CA ALA A 306 23.81 19.30 7.42
C ALA A 306 23.28 19.81 6.06
N ILE A 307 23.49 19.06 4.96
CA ILE A 307 23.03 19.44 3.62
C ILE A 307 21.50 19.36 3.49
N ASN A 308 20.87 18.36 4.12
CA ASN A 308 19.40 18.22 4.11
C ASN A 308 18.70 19.29 4.98
N GLU A 309 19.28 19.66 6.12
CA GLU A 309 18.78 20.76 6.96
C GLU A 309 18.93 22.11 6.26
N LEU A 310 20.07 22.38 5.63
CA LEU A 310 20.32 23.59 4.84
C LEU A 310 19.33 23.72 3.66
N THR A 311 19.00 22.62 2.99
CA THR A 311 18.02 22.62 1.89
C THR A 311 16.62 22.91 2.39
N THR A 312 16.25 22.37 3.54
CA THR A 312 14.95 22.60 4.19
C THR A 312 14.83 24.05 4.70
N LEU A 313 15.89 24.59 5.30
CA LEU A 313 15.95 25.99 5.74
C LEU A 313 15.88 26.98 4.57
N ARG A 314 16.58 26.71 3.45
CA ARG A 314 16.51 27.52 2.24
C ARG A 314 15.09 27.56 1.64
N ARG A 315 14.35 26.45 1.67
CA ARG A 315 12.93 26.42 1.23
C ARG A 315 12.03 27.22 2.17
N LYS A 316 12.23 27.14 3.49
CA LYS A 316 11.49 27.95 4.47
C LYS A 316 11.77 29.45 4.30
N LEU A 317 13.03 29.82 4.10
CA LEU A 317 13.44 31.20 3.89
C LEU A 317 12.81 31.79 2.61
N ARG A 318 12.84 31.08 1.48
CA ARG A 318 12.18 31.52 0.23
C ARG A 318 10.65 31.71 0.37
N ARG A 319 9.98 30.90 1.23
CA ARG A 319 8.54 31.09 1.50
C ARG A 319 8.28 32.32 2.35
N LEU A 320 9.13 32.59 3.34
CA LEU A 320 9.04 33.79 4.18
C LEU A 320 9.31 35.05 3.37
N THR A 321 10.36 35.08 2.54
CA THR A 321 10.67 36.21 1.66
C THR A 321 9.50 36.54 0.72
N LYS A 322 8.87 35.52 0.10
CA LYS A 322 7.67 35.75 -0.74
C LYS A 322 6.48 36.31 0.05
N ARG A 323 6.31 35.91 1.34
CA ARG A 323 5.26 36.47 2.20
C ARG A 323 5.53 37.91 2.64
N VAL A 324 6.78 38.23 2.92
CA VAL A 324 7.20 39.59 3.26
C VAL A 324 7.02 40.52 2.06
N CYS A 325 7.50 40.15 0.87
CA CYS A 325 7.31 40.94 -0.36
C CYS A 325 5.83 41.16 -0.72
N ALA A 326 4.96 40.17 -0.44
CA ALA A 326 3.53 40.30 -0.63
C ALA A 326 2.84 41.23 0.39
N LEU A 327 3.42 41.41 1.58
CA LEU A 327 2.92 42.31 2.62
C LEU A 327 3.44 43.74 2.44
N GLU A 328 4.59 43.94 1.79
CA GLU A 328 5.18 45.24 1.55
C GLU A 328 4.75 45.88 0.21
N GLY A 329 3.86 45.22 -0.54
CA GLY A 329 3.28 45.77 -1.76
C GLY A 329 4.29 45.96 -2.92
N VAL A 330 5.44 45.29 -2.85
CA VAL A 330 6.45 45.28 -3.90
C VAL A 330 6.25 44.02 -4.75
N LEU A 331 5.27 44.12 -5.68
CA LEU A 331 5.17 43.42 -6.97
C LEU A 331 3.92 43.92 -7.66
#